data_ebcfd5b85a54c0a371e59f109d9e6308
#
_entry.id   ebcfd5b85a54c0a371e59f109d9e6308
#
_cell.length_a   1.000
_cell.length_b   1.000
_cell.length_c   1.000
_cell.angle_alpha   90.00
_cell.angle_beta   90.00
_cell.angle_gamma   90.00
#
_symmetry.space_group_name_H-M   'P 1'
#
loop_
_entity.id
_entity.type
_entity.pdbx_description
1 polymer ?
#
loop_
_entity_poly.entity_id
_entity_poly.type
_entity_poly.pdbx_seq_one_letter_code
_entity_poly.pdbx_strand_id
1 'polypeptide(L)'
;MSSATSILPEKLHEYPQQDVIDGSAGSSASVLDDCINQNDGVLQLLHRYAGRTFCSPGKRLRLDEGSYHPDYMGGTGLDEIWMGCTVPIVTGAIDTRTGKAPYREGESHVLTPNGQVIALQDLIASNPETVMGEKVTAFSRELYGDPTWPIVSKKFDNLNPIPHHLHWSKWEVYDINSFDNPGVCPSHYHTTAMGLYPFVSKDDFLACMKRFGQGEYNGVRHLSPHVMMQLDNGFVMPNGVLHSPTDLCTHEVHVTMDEHFLAEDLTLDGRIGAADAFYACREEDYPKDKHENWEYLVEKFDFEANQDPDFVKKSSR
;
A
#
# COMPACT_ATOMS: atom_id res chain seq x y z
N MET A 1 -4.62 34.48 8.07
CA MET A 1 -4.05 33.18 7.76
C MET A 1 -4.15 32.36 9.04
N SER A 2 -5.13 31.47 9.12
CA SER A 2 -5.30 30.57 10.26
C SER A 2 -4.15 29.58 10.23
N SER A 3 -3.36 29.52 11.30
CA SER A 3 -2.39 28.46 11.47
C SER A 3 -3.17 27.13 11.55
N ALA A 4 -3.08 26.31 10.52
CA ALA A 4 -3.48 24.93 10.65
C ALA A 4 -2.64 24.34 11.79
N THR A 5 -3.27 24.03 12.89
CA THR A 5 -2.64 23.30 14.00
C THR A 5 -2.23 21.95 13.41
N SER A 6 -0.94 21.72 13.26
CA SER A 6 -0.44 20.40 12.83
C SER A 6 -0.92 19.38 13.87
N ILE A 7 -1.72 18.43 13.42
CA ILE A 7 -2.10 17.30 14.25
C ILE A 7 -0.84 16.44 14.31
N LEU A 8 -0.18 16.42 15.47
CA LEU A 8 1.02 15.61 15.66
C LEU A 8 0.70 14.14 15.40
N PRO A 9 1.57 13.40 14.68
CA PRO A 9 1.39 11.97 14.41
C PRO A 9 1.13 11.12 15.66
N GLU A 10 1.65 11.52 16.82
CA GLU A 10 1.39 10.87 18.11
C GLU A 10 -0.09 10.77 18.47
N LYS A 11 -0.93 11.68 17.99
CA LYS A 11 -2.38 11.64 18.23
C LYS A 11 -3.15 10.85 17.19
N LEU A 12 -2.54 10.49 16.07
CA LEU A 12 -3.23 9.82 14.96
C LEU A 12 -3.33 8.30 15.14
N HIS A 13 -2.51 7.71 16.00
CA HIS A 13 -2.48 6.27 16.24
C HIS A 13 -3.13 5.83 17.55
N GLU A 14 -3.36 6.74 18.48
CA GLU A 14 -3.95 6.44 19.77
C GLU A 14 -5.12 7.38 20.04
N TYR A 15 -6.31 6.98 19.61
CA TYR A 15 -7.53 7.54 20.18
C TYR A 15 -7.71 6.94 21.58
N PRO A 16 -8.04 7.75 22.60
CA PRO A 16 -8.49 7.21 23.87
C PRO A 16 -9.60 6.21 23.62
N GLN A 17 -9.53 5.02 24.17
CA GLN A 17 -10.49 3.94 23.90
C GLN A 17 -11.94 4.34 24.18
N GLN A 18 -12.14 5.31 25.08
CA GLN A 18 -13.44 5.90 25.39
C GLN A 18 -14.04 6.73 24.24
N ASP A 19 -13.23 7.17 23.29
CA ASP A 19 -13.68 7.97 22.15
C ASP A 19 -13.91 7.12 20.90
N VAL A 20 -13.63 5.82 20.97
CA VAL A 20 -13.85 4.86 19.90
C VAL A 20 -15.23 4.20 20.08
N ILE A 21 -16.09 4.37 19.08
CA ILE A 21 -17.41 3.72 19.05
C ILE A 21 -17.21 2.24 18.70
N ASP A 22 -17.86 1.37 19.47
CA ASP A 22 -17.96 -0.05 19.11
C ASP A 22 -18.78 -0.21 17.83
N GLY A 23 -18.17 -0.83 16.82
CA GLY A 23 -18.72 -1.01 15.49
C GLY A 23 -19.83 -2.05 15.36
N SER A 24 -20.61 -2.31 16.43
CA SER A 24 -21.79 -3.17 16.31
C SER A 24 -22.79 -2.60 15.26
N ALA A 25 -23.42 -3.47 14.47
CA ALA A 25 -24.25 -3.06 13.32
C ALA A 25 -25.32 -2.01 13.65
N GLY A 26 -25.97 -2.11 14.82
CA GLY A 26 -26.98 -1.13 15.25
C GLY A 26 -26.39 0.22 15.64
N SER A 27 -25.21 0.24 16.25
CA SER A 27 -24.49 1.45 16.60
C SER A 27 -23.98 2.15 15.35
N SER A 28 -23.39 1.41 14.41
CA SER A 28 -22.83 1.95 13.17
C SER A 28 -23.89 2.62 12.29
N ALA A 29 -25.09 2.02 12.17
CA ALA A 29 -26.18 2.61 11.40
C ALA A 29 -26.66 3.94 12.00
N SER A 30 -26.82 4.01 13.33
CA SER A 30 -27.21 5.26 14.00
C SER A 30 -26.14 6.35 13.85
N VAL A 31 -24.86 5.98 13.95
CA VAL A 31 -23.76 6.93 13.76
C VAL A 31 -23.70 7.43 12.33
N LEU A 32 -23.94 6.55 11.34
CA LEU A 32 -24.01 6.94 9.93
C LEU A 32 -25.12 7.98 9.68
N ASP A 33 -26.32 7.72 10.23
CA ASP A 33 -27.46 8.65 10.14
C ASP A 33 -27.11 10.00 10.77
N ASP A 34 -26.47 10.01 11.94
CA ASP A 34 -26.03 11.23 12.61
C ASP A 34 -25.00 12.00 11.78
N CYS A 35 -24.02 11.33 11.22
CA CYS A 35 -23.01 11.95 10.36
C CYS A 35 -23.64 12.57 9.11
N ILE A 36 -24.57 11.86 8.46
CA ILE A 36 -25.27 12.35 7.27
C ILE A 36 -26.13 13.56 7.61
N ASN A 37 -26.92 13.48 8.67
CA ASN A 37 -27.91 14.52 9.00
C ASN A 37 -27.28 15.79 9.57
N GLN A 38 -26.14 15.69 10.27
CA GLN A 38 -25.50 16.81 10.94
C GLN A 38 -24.35 17.42 10.15
N ASN A 39 -23.90 16.76 9.07
CA ASN A 39 -22.72 17.15 8.27
C ASN A 39 -23.05 17.24 6.78
N ASP A 40 -24.31 17.56 6.40
CA ASP A 40 -24.74 17.69 5.01
C ASP A 40 -24.39 16.49 4.10
N GLY A 41 -24.37 15.29 4.66
CA GLY A 41 -24.01 14.06 3.94
C GLY A 41 -22.51 13.86 3.75
N VAL A 42 -21.66 14.61 4.45
CA VAL A 42 -20.21 14.50 4.35
C VAL A 42 -19.65 13.69 5.53
N LEU A 43 -18.92 12.62 5.25
CA LEU A 43 -18.13 11.90 6.25
C LEU A 43 -16.74 12.53 6.37
N GLN A 44 -16.37 12.96 7.56
CA GLN A 44 -15.02 13.48 7.83
C GLN A 44 -14.06 12.32 8.06
N LEU A 45 -13.32 11.96 7.01
CA LEU A 45 -12.31 10.90 7.11
C LEU A 45 -11.08 11.39 7.88
N LEU A 46 -10.61 10.54 8.79
CA LEU A 46 -9.30 10.62 9.39
C LEU A 46 -8.41 9.63 8.62
N HIS A 47 -7.50 10.16 7.84
CA HIS A 47 -6.51 9.35 7.15
C HIS A 47 -5.51 8.72 8.12
N ARG A 48 -4.85 7.67 7.69
CA ARG A 48 -3.88 6.93 8.50
C ARG A 48 -2.51 6.98 7.86
N TYR A 49 -1.51 6.78 8.67
CA TYR A 49 -0.12 6.75 8.25
C TYR A 49 0.43 5.35 8.44
N ALA A 50 1.34 4.96 7.56
CA ALA A 50 2.08 3.72 7.68
C ALA A 50 3.55 3.93 7.33
N GLY A 51 4.39 3.02 7.81
CA GLY A 51 5.81 2.91 7.47
C GLY A 51 6.13 1.51 7.00
N ARG A 52 6.94 1.40 5.96
CA ARG A 52 7.40 0.11 5.45
C ARG A 52 8.82 -0.16 5.93
N THR A 53 9.07 -1.34 6.48
CA THR A 53 10.39 -1.72 7.00
C THR A 53 11.48 -1.76 5.92
N PHE A 54 11.11 -1.85 4.66
CA PHE A 54 12.01 -1.87 3.51
C PHE A 54 12.12 -0.51 2.80
N CYS A 55 11.48 0.55 3.30
CA CYS A 55 11.51 1.89 2.74
C CYS A 55 12.25 2.86 3.64
N SER A 56 12.77 3.92 3.03
CA SER A 56 13.28 5.11 3.72
C SER A 56 12.38 6.29 3.34
N PRO A 57 11.69 6.91 4.30
CA PRO A 57 10.70 7.93 3.98
C PRO A 57 11.35 9.16 3.34
N GLY A 58 10.70 9.65 2.28
CA GLY A 58 10.97 10.98 1.74
C GLY A 58 10.32 12.07 2.58
N LYS A 59 10.55 13.33 2.19
CA LYS A 59 9.94 14.50 2.88
C LYS A 59 8.85 15.19 2.07
N ARG A 60 8.43 14.57 0.94
CA ARG A 60 7.41 15.14 0.05
C ARG A 60 5.99 15.02 0.58
N LEU A 61 5.75 14.12 1.54
CA LEU A 61 4.48 14.06 2.29
C LEU A 61 4.29 15.27 3.21
N ARG A 62 5.37 16.02 3.50
CA ARG A 62 5.37 17.24 4.32
C ARG A 62 4.82 17.02 5.72
N LEU A 63 5.15 15.88 6.31
CA LEU A 63 4.87 15.56 7.69
C LEU A 63 5.85 16.30 8.63
N ASP A 64 5.55 16.32 9.92
CA ASP A 64 6.47 16.83 10.93
C ASP A 64 7.77 16.00 10.97
N GLU A 65 8.89 16.63 11.28
CA GLU A 65 10.22 15.98 11.27
C GLU A 65 10.27 14.71 12.13
N GLY A 66 9.56 14.68 13.26
CA GLY A 66 9.49 13.51 14.13
C GLY A 66 8.86 12.29 13.48
N SER A 67 8.03 12.47 12.44
CA SER A 67 7.38 11.39 11.70
C SER A 67 8.36 10.57 10.84
N TYR A 68 9.51 11.17 10.52
CA TYR A 68 10.55 10.54 9.71
C TYR A 68 11.65 9.91 10.57
N HIS A 69 11.48 9.92 11.91
CA HIS A 69 12.52 9.43 12.79
C HIS A 69 12.62 7.90 12.73
N PRO A 70 13.85 7.33 12.70
CA PRO A 70 14.05 5.89 12.65
C PRO A 70 13.40 5.10 13.80
N ASP A 71 13.17 5.71 14.95
CA ASP A 71 12.51 5.06 16.09
C ASP A 71 10.98 4.97 15.94
N TYR A 72 10.43 5.56 14.86
CA TYR A 72 9.01 5.51 14.58
C TYR A 72 8.71 4.34 13.63
N MET A 73 7.62 3.63 13.88
CA MET A 73 7.14 2.52 13.02
C MET A 73 8.21 1.46 12.70
N GLY A 74 8.91 0.98 13.73
CA GLY A 74 9.87 -0.12 13.58
C GLY A 74 11.22 0.26 13.00
N GLY A 75 11.56 1.55 12.96
CA GLY A 75 12.88 2.02 12.59
C GLY A 75 12.97 2.66 11.21
N THR A 76 11.85 2.91 10.53
CA THR A 76 11.85 3.49 9.18
C THR A 76 11.22 4.87 9.09
N GLY A 77 10.34 5.23 10.03
CA GLY A 77 9.52 6.43 9.93
C GLY A 77 8.28 6.22 9.03
N LEU A 78 7.52 7.28 8.79
CA LEU A 78 6.30 7.24 7.99
C LEU A 78 6.59 7.56 6.53
N ASP A 79 6.18 6.70 5.62
CA ASP A 79 6.33 6.86 4.18
C ASP A 79 5.01 6.81 3.40
N GLU A 80 3.90 6.48 4.08
CA GLU A 80 2.59 6.35 3.45
C GLU A 80 1.49 7.11 4.19
N ILE A 81 0.53 7.66 3.44
CA ILE A 81 -0.75 8.18 3.93
C ILE A 81 -1.87 7.44 3.22
N TRP A 82 -2.75 6.80 3.99
CA TRP A 82 -3.89 6.03 3.48
C TRP A 82 -5.20 6.72 3.76
N MET A 83 -6.05 6.87 2.75
CA MET A 83 -7.37 7.50 2.83
C MET A 83 -8.43 6.56 2.28
N GLY A 84 -9.40 6.22 3.10
CA GLY A 84 -10.49 5.32 2.72
C GLY A 84 -10.16 3.83 2.86
N CYS A 85 -9.06 3.46 3.49
CA CYS A 85 -8.69 2.07 3.72
C CYS A 85 -9.56 1.42 4.81
N THR A 86 -9.98 0.19 4.58
CA THR A 86 -10.81 -0.60 5.51
C THR A 86 -10.16 -1.90 5.97
N VAL A 87 -8.89 -2.10 5.63
CA VAL A 87 -8.11 -3.25 6.07
C VAL A 87 -6.82 -2.80 6.75
N PRO A 88 -6.28 -3.57 7.70
CA PRO A 88 -4.97 -3.30 8.27
C PRO A 88 -3.88 -3.37 7.19
N ILE A 89 -2.88 -2.51 7.33
CA ILE A 89 -1.66 -2.59 6.52
C ILE A 89 -0.70 -3.56 7.19
N VAL A 90 -0.13 -4.45 6.39
CA VAL A 90 0.85 -5.44 6.87
C VAL A 90 2.26 -4.87 6.67
N THR A 91 2.80 -4.18 7.65
CA THR A 91 4.15 -3.58 7.55
C THR A 91 5.23 -4.40 8.22
N GLY A 92 4.87 -5.31 9.10
CA GLY A 92 5.82 -5.96 10.01
C GLY A 92 6.42 -5.03 11.06
N ALA A 93 6.01 -3.75 11.05
CA ALA A 93 6.52 -2.74 11.96
C ALA A 93 6.04 -2.97 13.40
N ILE A 94 6.92 -2.66 14.34
CA ILE A 94 6.61 -2.63 15.77
C ILE A 94 6.86 -1.21 16.26
N ASP A 95 5.87 -0.58 16.86
CA ASP A 95 6.07 0.70 17.54
C ASP A 95 7.10 0.50 18.67
N THR A 96 8.27 1.08 18.50
CA THR A 96 9.39 0.92 19.44
C THR A 96 9.09 1.48 20.84
N ARG A 97 8.14 2.40 20.94
CA ARG A 97 7.72 3.00 22.21
C ARG A 97 6.82 2.06 23.02
N THR A 98 5.96 1.31 22.34
CA THR A 98 4.97 0.42 22.98
C THR A 98 5.35 -1.06 22.90
N GLY A 99 6.26 -1.43 22.03
CA GLY A 99 6.65 -2.81 21.74
C GLY A 99 5.55 -3.64 21.07
N LYS A 100 4.54 -2.99 20.47
CA LYS A 100 3.39 -3.65 19.85
C LYS A 100 3.25 -3.20 18.41
N ALA A 101 2.62 -4.06 17.59
CA ALA A 101 2.14 -3.64 16.29
C ALA A 101 1.11 -2.50 16.45
N PRO A 102 1.15 -1.48 15.59
CA PRO A 102 0.17 -0.40 15.63
C PRO A 102 -1.26 -0.95 15.50
N TYR A 103 -2.16 -0.46 16.36
CA TYR A 103 -3.54 -0.92 16.33
C TYR A 103 -4.23 -0.46 15.05
N ARG A 104 -4.74 -1.42 14.27
CA ARG A 104 -5.45 -1.16 13.00
C ARG A 104 -4.67 -0.18 12.10
N GLU A 105 -3.36 -0.40 12.01
CA GLU A 105 -2.49 0.42 11.15
C GLU A 105 -3.03 0.48 9.72
N GLY A 106 -3.07 1.68 9.16
CA GLY A 106 -3.55 1.93 7.80
C GLY A 106 -5.08 2.01 7.64
N GLU A 107 -5.89 1.53 8.59
CA GLU A 107 -7.33 1.65 8.49
C GLU A 107 -7.81 3.08 8.76
N SER A 108 -8.68 3.59 7.90
CA SER A 108 -9.28 4.90 8.04
C SER A 108 -10.43 4.90 9.07
N HIS A 109 -10.56 6.02 9.76
CA HIS A 109 -11.66 6.26 10.69
C HIS A 109 -12.48 7.47 10.25
N VAL A 110 -13.69 7.56 10.76
CA VAL A 110 -14.57 8.71 10.58
C VAL A 110 -14.69 9.45 11.91
N LEU A 111 -14.49 10.76 11.87
CA LEU A 111 -14.79 11.64 12.99
C LEU A 111 -16.29 11.97 12.96
N THR A 112 -16.96 11.65 14.04
CA THR A 112 -18.38 11.93 14.19
C THR A 112 -18.66 13.37 14.60
N PRO A 113 -19.86 13.92 14.40
CA PRO A 113 -20.18 15.29 14.78
C PRO A 113 -19.99 15.60 16.28
N ASN A 114 -20.09 14.60 17.15
CA ASN A 114 -19.88 14.73 18.58
C ASN A 114 -18.44 14.47 19.04
N GLY A 115 -17.49 14.35 18.10
CA GLY A 115 -16.06 14.21 18.40
C GLY A 115 -15.59 12.80 18.71
N GLN A 116 -16.46 11.80 18.58
CA GLN A 116 -16.06 10.40 18.67
C GLN A 116 -15.51 9.89 17.35
N VAL A 117 -14.91 8.72 17.35
CA VAL A 117 -14.38 8.07 16.13
C VAL A 117 -14.95 6.67 15.95
N ILE A 118 -15.21 6.31 14.69
CA ILE A 118 -15.62 4.97 14.30
C ILE A 118 -14.80 4.50 13.11
N ALA A 119 -14.52 3.22 13.04
CA ALA A 119 -13.82 2.68 11.87
C ALA A 119 -14.69 2.82 10.62
N LEU A 120 -14.09 3.25 9.51
CA LEU A 120 -14.79 3.37 8.23
C LEU A 120 -15.40 2.02 7.79
N GLN A 121 -14.69 0.91 8.04
CA GLN A 121 -15.16 -0.44 7.76
C GLN A 121 -16.52 -0.72 8.41
N ASP A 122 -16.69 -0.32 9.66
CA ASP A 122 -17.92 -0.58 10.41
C ASP A 122 -19.11 0.22 9.84
N LEU A 123 -18.86 1.46 9.39
CA LEU A 123 -19.87 2.26 8.71
C LEU A 123 -20.25 1.68 7.34
N ILE A 124 -19.26 1.27 6.54
CA ILE A 124 -19.50 0.65 5.25
C ILE A 124 -20.27 -0.67 5.42
N ALA A 125 -19.89 -1.52 6.38
CA ALA A 125 -20.56 -2.78 6.65
C ALA A 125 -22.04 -2.57 7.05
N SER A 126 -22.37 -1.46 7.72
CA SER A 126 -23.74 -1.14 8.10
C SER A 126 -24.63 -0.75 6.90
N ASN A 127 -24.09 -0.03 5.93
CA ASN A 127 -24.81 0.38 4.72
C ASN A 127 -23.84 0.74 3.58
N PRO A 128 -23.35 -0.26 2.82
CA PRO A 128 -22.34 -0.04 1.76
C PRO A 128 -22.81 0.95 0.68
N GLU A 129 -24.07 0.86 0.26
CA GLU A 129 -24.61 1.70 -0.82
C GLU A 129 -24.71 3.17 -0.41
N THR A 130 -25.04 3.43 0.85
CA THR A 130 -25.10 4.80 1.38
C THR A 130 -23.70 5.41 1.49
N VAL A 131 -22.69 4.63 1.91
CA VAL A 131 -21.32 5.14 2.14
C VAL A 131 -20.54 5.24 0.84
N MET A 132 -20.56 4.19 0.01
CA MET A 132 -19.73 4.08 -1.20
C MET A 132 -20.48 4.42 -2.49
N GLY A 133 -21.81 4.45 -2.45
CA GLY A 133 -22.66 4.55 -3.62
C GLY A 133 -22.88 3.20 -4.32
N GLU A 134 -24.01 3.08 -5.02
CA GLU A 134 -24.44 1.84 -5.69
C GLU A 134 -23.38 1.28 -6.66
N LYS A 135 -22.73 2.15 -7.43
CA LYS A 135 -21.75 1.71 -8.44
C LYS A 135 -20.50 1.09 -7.84
N VAL A 136 -19.93 1.70 -6.81
CA VAL A 136 -18.74 1.17 -6.14
C VAL A 136 -19.08 -0.11 -5.38
N THR A 137 -20.22 -0.15 -4.73
CA THR A 137 -20.73 -1.35 -4.04
C THR A 137 -20.95 -2.52 -5.00
N ALA A 138 -21.55 -2.27 -6.16
CA ALA A 138 -21.75 -3.29 -7.19
C ALA A 138 -20.40 -3.79 -7.76
N PHE A 139 -19.48 -2.88 -8.06
CA PHE A 139 -18.14 -3.19 -8.53
C PHE A 139 -17.35 -4.05 -7.51
N SER A 140 -17.40 -3.67 -6.23
CA SER A 140 -16.75 -4.41 -5.13
C SER A 140 -17.32 -5.84 -5.04
N ARG A 141 -18.64 -5.97 -5.10
CA ARG A 141 -19.32 -7.29 -5.07
C ARG A 141 -18.95 -8.16 -6.27
N GLU A 142 -18.88 -7.57 -7.46
CA GLU A 142 -18.55 -8.30 -8.69
C GLU A 142 -17.10 -8.82 -8.69
N LEU A 143 -16.16 -7.99 -8.29
CA LEU A 143 -14.74 -8.33 -8.36
C LEU A 143 -14.25 -9.16 -7.17
N TYR A 144 -14.77 -8.89 -5.97
CA TYR A 144 -14.22 -9.46 -4.73
C TYR A 144 -15.23 -10.33 -3.96
N GLY A 145 -16.46 -10.42 -4.44
CA GLY A 145 -17.53 -11.14 -3.72
C GLY A 145 -18.03 -10.44 -2.46
N ASP A 146 -17.45 -9.29 -2.11
CA ASP A 146 -17.73 -8.51 -0.91
C ASP A 146 -18.16 -7.07 -1.30
N PRO A 147 -19.36 -6.61 -0.91
CA PRO A 147 -19.82 -5.26 -1.23
C PRO A 147 -19.17 -4.15 -0.40
N THR A 148 -18.27 -4.49 0.54
CA THR A 148 -17.74 -3.54 1.53
C THR A 148 -16.33 -3.06 1.24
N TRP A 149 -15.77 -3.33 0.06
CA TRP A 149 -14.42 -2.94 -0.30
C TRP A 149 -14.40 -1.60 -1.07
N PRO A 150 -13.98 -0.51 -0.43
CA PRO A 150 -13.89 0.79 -1.07
C PRO A 150 -12.64 0.89 -1.97
N ILE A 151 -12.63 1.95 -2.75
CA ILE A 151 -11.41 2.41 -3.44
C ILE A 151 -10.60 3.25 -2.46
N VAL A 152 -9.34 2.92 -2.32
CA VAL A 152 -8.36 3.62 -1.46
C VAL A 152 -7.62 4.65 -2.28
N SER A 153 -7.35 5.79 -1.67
CA SER A 153 -6.39 6.78 -2.15
C SER A 153 -5.20 6.78 -1.19
N LYS A 154 -4.01 6.51 -1.73
CA LYS A 154 -2.77 6.45 -0.96
C LYS A 154 -1.76 7.45 -1.52
N LYS A 155 -1.04 8.12 -0.65
CA LYS A 155 0.21 8.80 -0.99
C LYS A 155 1.37 8.02 -0.42
N PHE A 156 2.39 7.85 -1.23
CA PHE A 156 3.60 7.14 -0.89
C PHE A 156 4.83 7.98 -1.26
N ASP A 157 5.83 7.99 -0.38
CA ASP A 157 7.06 8.76 -0.60
C ASP A 157 8.27 8.07 0.01
N ASN A 158 9.18 7.60 -0.83
CA ASN A 158 10.40 6.93 -0.41
C ASN A 158 11.66 7.47 -1.10
N LEU A 159 12.80 7.27 -0.46
CA LEU A 159 14.13 7.68 -0.93
C LEU A 159 14.91 6.58 -1.63
N ASN A 160 14.47 5.34 -1.52
CA ASN A 160 15.15 4.16 -2.07
C ASN A 160 14.24 3.38 -3.00
N PRO A 161 14.79 2.61 -3.92
CA PRO A 161 14.00 1.68 -4.69
C PRO A 161 13.26 0.69 -3.79
N ILE A 162 11.98 0.50 -4.04
CA ILE A 162 11.20 -0.55 -3.40
C ILE A 162 11.63 -1.90 -4.00
N PRO A 163 11.72 -2.97 -3.22
CA PRO A 163 11.94 -4.31 -3.77
C PRO A 163 10.95 -4.66 -4.87
N HIS A 164 11.39 -5.33 -5.91
CA HIS A 164 10.50 -5.86 -6.93
C HIS A 164 9.43 -6.72 -6.27
N HIS A 165 8.19 -6.42 -6.54
CA HIS A 165 7.03 -7.11 -5.97
C HIS A 165 5.91 -7.22 -6.98
N LEU A 166 4.91 -8.01 -6.66
CA LEU A 166 3.67 -8.12 -7.40
C LEU A 166 2.50 -8.33 -6.45
N HIS A 167 1.30 -8.07 -6.95
CA HIS A 167 0.04 -8.32 -6.27
C HIS A 167 -0.76 -9.33 -7.08
N TRP A 168 -1.35 -10.34 -6.45
CA TRP A 168 -2.22 -11.28 -7.17
C TRP A 168 -3.67 -10.82 -7.26
N SER A 169 -4.12 -10.05 -6.28
CA SER A 169 -5.53 -9.61 -6.19
C SER A 169 -5.70 -8.11 -6.12
N LYS A 170 -4.61 -7.34 -6.01
CA LYS A 170 -4.65 -5.89 -5.97
C LYS A 170 -4.18 -5.31 -7.30
N TRP A 171 -5.07 -4.62 -8.02
CA TRP A 171 -4.66 -3.67 -9.04
C TRP A 171 -4.43 -2.30 -8.41
N GLU A 172 -3.56 -1.54 -8.98
CA GLU A 172 -3.29 -0.18 -8.55
C GLU A 172 -3.04 0.76 -9.72
N VAL A 173 -3.36 2.02 -9.51
CA VAL A 173 -3.01 3.11 -10.41
C VAL A 173 -2.16 4.07 -9.61
N TYR A 174 -1.02 4.45 -10.13
CA TYR A 174 -0.22 5.47 -9.49
C TYR A 174 0.20 6.59 -10.44
N ASP A 175 0.13 7.82 -9.93
CA ASP A 175 0.56 9.04 -10.60
C ASP A 175 1.81 9.59 -9.90
N ILE A 176 2.73 10.12 -10.70
CA ILE A 176 3.95 10.73 -10.19
C ILE A 176 3.65 12.18 -9.81
N ASN A 177 3.74 12.49 -8.52
CA ASN A 177 3.37 13.81 -8.01
C ASN A 177 4.55 14.78 -7.91
N SER A 178 5.75 14.28 -7.58
CA SER A 178 6.91 15.13 -7.39
C SER A 178 8.20 14.35 -7.50
N PHE A 179 9.21 14.97 -8.11
CA PHE A 179 10.61 14.52 -8.06
C PHE A 179 11.42 15.24 -6.99
N ASP A 180 10.98 16.44 -6.60
CA ASP A 180 11.71 17.23 -5.62
C ASP A 180 11.60 16.62 -4.23
N ASN A 181 12.72 16.23 -3.66
CA ASN A 181 12.79 15.70 -2.30
C ASN A 181 13.70 16.58 -1.44
N PRO A 182 13.13 17.36 -0.49
CA PRO A 182 13.91 18.25 0.34
C PRO A 182 15.05 17.53 1.08
N GLY A 183 16.28 17.99 0.86
CA GLY A 183 17.47 17.43 1.50
C GLY A 183 18.12 16.27 0.75
N VAL A 184 17.60 15.90 -0.43
CA VAL A 184 18.21 14.90 -1.32
C VAL A 184 18.68 15.57 -2.61
N CYS A 185 19.85 15.23 -3.07
CA CYS A 185 20.36 15.71 -4.36
C CYS A 185 19.58 15.05 -5.50
N PRO A 186 18.93 15.79 -6.40
CA PRO A 186 18.17 15.23 -7.51
C PRO A 186 19.07 14.78 -8.67
N SER A 187 20.19 14.14 -8.37
CA SER A 187 21.24 13.86 -9.35
C SER A 187 21.01 12.61 -10.21
N HIS A 188 19.93 11.89 -10.02
CA HIS A 188 19.65 10.68 -10.80
C HIS A 188 18.30 10.73 -11.51
N TYR A 189 18.23 9.93 -12.55
CA TYR A 189 17.02 9.76 -13.32
C TYR A 189 16.05 8.87 -12.54
N HIS A 190 14.85 9.39 -12.31
CA HIS A 190 13.79 8.62 -11.67
C HIS A 190 13.25 7.59 -12.66
N THR A 191 13.34 6.34 -12.29
CA THR A 191 12.84 5.22 -13.09
C THR A 191 11.94 4.33 -12.24
N THR A 192 11.05 3.60 -12.89
CA THR A 192 10.33 2.48 -12.29
C THR A 192 10.58 1.24 -13.12
N ALA A 193 10.64 0.08 -12.48
CA ALA A 193 10.72 -1.19 -13.20
C ALA A 193 9.33 -1.78 -13.36
N MET A 194 9.03 -2.33 -14.53
CA MET A 194 7.71 -2.88 -14.84
C MET A 194 7.84 -4.10 -15.73
N GLY A 195 7.30 -5.24 -15.26
CA GLY A 195 7.31 -6.50 -15.98
C GLY A 195 8.70 -7.10 -16.14
N LEU A 196 8.86 -7.92 -17.16
CA LEU A 196 10.11 -8.59 -17.53
C LEU A 196 10.49 -8.26 -18.96
N TYR A 197 11.77 -8.33 -19.28
CA TYR A 197 12.18 -8.28 -20.68
C TYR A 197 11.60 -9.47 -21.45
N PRO A 198 11.19 -9.28 -22.73
CA PRO A 198 10.57 -10.34 -23.54
C PRO A 198 11.43 -11.59 -23.76
N PHE A 199 12.74 -11.49 -23.56
CA PHE A 199 13.68 -12.61 -23.72
C PHE A 199 13.91 -13.41 -22.43
N VAL A 200 13.36 -13.00 -21.30
CA VAL A 200 13.50 -13.71 -20.02
C VAL A 200 12.70 -15.00 -20.07
N SER A 201 13.37 -16.12 -19.91
CA SER A 201 12.69 -17.42 -19.84
C SER A 201 12.13 -17.72 -18.45
N LYS A 202 11.21 -18.67 -18.36
CA LYS A 202 10.75 -19.22 -17.07
C LYS A 202 11.90 -19.77 -16.24
N ASP A 203 12.88 -20.38 -16.89
CA ASP A 203 14.06 -20.93 -16.22
C ASP A 203 14.97 -19.82 -15.65
N ASP A 204 15.10 -18.67 -16.33
CA ASP A 204 15.84 -17.52 -15.81
C ASP A 204 15.18 -16.97 -14.56
N PHE A 205 13.87 -16.79 -14.59
CA PHE A 205 13.12 -16.31 -13.44
C PHE A 205 13.16 -17.32 -12.28
N LEU A 206 12.96 -18.60 -12.58
CA LEU A 206 13.08 -19.69 -11.59
C LEU A 206 14.47 -19.71 -10.95
N ALA A 207 15.53 -19.51 -11.73
CA ALA A 207 16.89 -19.47 -11.20
C ALA A 207 17.09 -18.28 -10.25
N CYS A 208 16.48 -17.12 -10.53
CA CYS A 208 16.47 -16.00 -9.60
C CYS A 208 15.78 -16.35 -8.27
N MET A 209 14.61 -16.96 -8.34
CA MET A 209 13.85 -17.34 -7.14
C MET A 209 14.55 -18.43 -6.33
N LYS A 210 15.21 -19.40 -6.98
CA LYS A 210 16.02 -20.41 -6.28
C LYS A 210 17.22 -19.80 -5.56
N ARG A 211 17.90 -18.81 -6.14
CA ARG A 211 18.94 -18.07 -5.43
C ARG A 211 18.38 -17.34 -4.21
N PHE A 212 17.19 -16.72 -4.34
CA PHE A 212 16.50 -16.13 -3.21
C PHE A 212 16.29 -17.16 -2.09
N GLY A 213 15.76 -18.33 -2.40
CA GLY A 213 15.59 -19.43 -1.45
C GLY A 213 16.87 -19.92 -0.78
N GLN A 214 18.02 -19.74 -1.43
CA GLN A 214 19.35 -20.07 -0.90
C GLN A 214 19.98 -18.96 -0.07
N GLY A 215 19.29 -17.81 0.07
CA GLY A 215 19.83 -16.63 0.73
C GLY A 215 20.91 -15.91 -0.08
N GLU A 216 20.93 -16.13 -1.40
CA GLU A 216 21.87 -15.48 -2.33
C GLU A 216 21.21 -14.27 -3.00
N TYR A 217 22.02 -13.34 -3.51
CA TYR A 217 21.53 -12.25 -4.35
C TYR A 217 20.79 -12.82 -5.56
N ASN A 218 19.51 -12.53 -5.67
CA ASN A 218 18.69 -13.15 -6.68
C ASN A 218 18.76 -12.49 -8.07
N GLY A 219 19.08 -11.19 -8.11
CA GLY A 219 19.28 -10.47 -9.36
C GLY A 219 18.03 -10.22 -10.19
N VAL A 220 16.83 -10.38 -9.62
CA VAL A 220 15.56 -10.23 -10.34
C VAL A 220 15.41 -8.85 -10.98
N ARG A 221 15.97 -7.81 -10.35
CA ARG A 221 15.98 -6.43 -10.89
C ARG A 221 16.58 -6.34 -12.29
N HIS A 222 17.54 -7.19 -12.62
CA HIS A 222 18.16 -7.21 -13.95
C HIS A 222 17.28 -7.84 -15.03
N LEU A 223 16.19 -8.47 -14.65
CA LEU A 223 15.24 -9.09 -15.59
C LEU A 223 14.15 -8.12 -16.04
N SER A 224 14.05 -6.95 -15.42
CA SER A 224 12.96 -5.98 -15.66
C SER A 224 13.43 -4.77 -16.46
N PRO A 225 12.63 -4.30 -17.42
CA PRO A 225 12.88 -3.01 -18.07
C PRO A 225 12.65 -1.86 -17.08
N HIS A 226 13.54 -0.87 -17.14
CA HIS A 226 13.40 0.37 -16.39
C HIS A 226 12.85 1.48 -17.28
N VAL A 227 11.79 2.11 -16.82
CA VAL A 227 11.09 3.16 -17.55
C VAL A 227 11.35 4.50 -16.88
N MET A 228 11.75 5.49 -17.68
CA MET A 228 11.90 6.88 -17.20
C MET A 228 10.55 7.44 -16.82
N MET A 229 10.48 7.99 -15.61
CA MET A 229 9.29 8.63 -15.10
C MET A 229 9.22 10.09 -15.48
N GLN A 230 8.00 10.60 -15.64
CA GLN A 230 7.72 12.01 -15.89
C GLN A 230 6.61 12.46 -14.96
N LEU A 231 6.67 13.71 -14.52
CA LEU A 231 5.57 14.32 -13.75
C LEU A 231 4.29 14.28 -14.57
N ASP A 232 3.18 14.13 -13.87
CA ASP A 232 1.83 14.04 -14.45
C ASP A 232 1.59 12.80 -15.33
N ASN A 233 2.53 11.85 -15.34
CA ASN A 233 2.29 10.54 -15.90
C ASN A 233 1.83 9.57 -14.82
N GLY A 234 0.82 8.79 -15.16
CA GLY A 234 0.31 7.71 -14.34
C GLY A 234 0.45 6.35 -15.03
N PHE A 235 0.38 5.30 -14.24
CA PHE A 235 0.43 3.92 -14.70
C PHE A 235 -0.64 3.08 -14.02
N VAL A 236 -1.28 2.22 -14.80
CA VAL A 236 -2.17 1.19 -14.28
C VAL A 236 -1.37 -0.10 -14.14
N MET A 237 -1.24 -0.59 -12.93
CA MET A 237 -0.61 -1.87 -12.61
C MET A 237 -1.69 -2.94 -12.43
N PRO A 238 -1.86 -3.85 -13.39
CA PRO A 238 -2.77 -4.96 -13.23
C PRO A 238 -2.21 -6.01 -12.28
N ASN A 239 -3.10 -6.87 -11.78
CA ASN A 239 -2.73 -8.01 -10.96
C ASN A 239 -1.67 -8.87 -11.65
N GLY A 240 -0.73 -9.39 -10.86
CA GLY A 240 0.31 -10.31 -11.33
C GLY A 240 1.47 -9.67 -12.10
N VAL A 241 1.47 -8.36 -12.31
CA VAL A 241 2.61 -7.69 -12.97
C VAL A 241 3.67 -7.30 -11.96
N LEU A 242 4.87 -7.79 -12.19
CA LEU A 242 6.06 -7.46 -11.40
C LEU A 242 6.43 -5.99 -11.59
N HIS A 243 6.63 -5.27 -10.49
CA HIS A 243 7.01 -3.86 -10.57
C HIS A 243 7.85 -3.44 -9.36
N SER A 244 8.53 -2.31 -9.51
CA SER A 244 9.36 -1.72 -8.46
C SER A 244 9.37 -0.20 -8.65
N PRO A 245 8.50 0.53 -7.94
CA PRO A 245 8.68 1.96 -7.81
C PRO A 245 10.04 2.28 -7.21
N THR A 246 10.65 3.37 -7.66
CA THR A 246 11.94 3.81 -7.13
C THR A 246 11.76 4.94 -6.11
N ASP A 247 12.66 5.88 -6.05
CA ASP A 247 12.64 7.05 -5.15
C ASP A 247 11.57 8.08 -5.56
N LEU A 248 10.32 7.65 -5.64
CA LEU A 248 9.19 8.44 -6.13
C LEU A 248 8.29 8.93 -4.99
N CYS A 249 7.58 10.01 -5.26
CA CYS A 249 6.39 10.39 -4.53
C CYS A 249 5.18 10.18 -5.44
N THR A 250 4.36 9.22 -5.09
CA THR A 250 3.19 8.83 -5.88
C THR A 250 1.89 9.13 -5.16
N HIS A 251 0.85 9.38 -5.94
CA HIS A 251 -0.52 9.23 -5.53
C HIS A 251 -1.06 7.95 -6.13
N GLU A 252 -1.49 7.04 -5.30
CA GLU A 252 -1.97 5.73 -5.72
C GLU A 252 -3.46 5.60 -5.45
N VAL A 253 -4.14 4.96 -6.39
CA VAL A 253 -5.54 4.56 -6.26
C VAL A 253 -5.61 3.06 -6.44
N HIS A 254 -6.14 2.36 -5.46
CA HIS A 254 -6.24 0.90 -5.51
C HIS A 254 -7.44 0.40 -4.68
N VAL A 255 -7.72 -0.88 -4.74
CA VAL A 255 -8.71 -1.50 -3.85
C VAL A 255 -8.19 -1.57 -2.42
N THR A 256 -9.10 -1.65 -1.46
CA THR A 256 -8.76 -1.74 -0.04
C THR A 256 -8.08 -3.06 0.30
N MET A 257 -6.82 -3.20 -0.08
CA MET A 257 -6.02 -4.41 0.12
C MET A 257 -4.55 -4.05 0.25
N ASP A 258 -3.84 -4.78 1.09
CA ASP A 258 -2.39 -4.67 1.28
C ASP A 258 -1.71 -6.03 1.06
N GLU A 259 -2.06 -6.70 -0.03
CA GLU A 259 -1.45 -7.97 -0.43
C GLU A 259 -0.27 -7.70 -1.35
N HIS A 260 0.86 -8.35 -1.11
CA HIS A 260 1.99 -8.37 -2.02
C HIS A 260 2.94 -9.54 -1.76
N PHE A 261 3.66 -9.93 -2.80
CA PHE A 261 4.79 -10.83 -2.75
C PHE A 261 6.07 -10.07 -3.13
N LEU A 262 7.09 -10.12 -2.28
CA LEU A 262 8.39 -9.50 -2.57
C LEU A 262 9.26 -10.48 -3.38
N ALA A 263 9.50 -10.16 -4.63
CA ALA A 263 10.31 -10.99 -5.53
C ALA A 263 11.81 -10.69 -5.44
N GLU A 264 12.20 -9.58 -4.80
CA GLU A 264 13.59 -9.16 -4.67
C GLU A 264 14.07 -9.31 -3.22
N ASP A 265 15.27 -9.84 -3.04
CA ASP A 265 15.87 -10.08 -1.74
C ASP A 265 16.57 -8.87 -1.13
N LEU A 266 16.84 -7.82 -1.92
CA LEU A 266 17.48 -6.61 -1.44
C LEU A 266 16.45 -5.60 -0.94
N THR A 267 16.69 -5.10 0.28
CA THR A 267 15.94 -4.02 0.91
C THR A 267 16.90 -2.93 1.36
N LEU A 268 16.35 -1.81 1.86
CA LEU A 268 17.17 -0.73 2.40
C LEU A 268 18.10 -1.21 3.54
N ASP A 269 17.58 -2.06 4.42
CA ASP A 269 18.30 -2.54 5.61
C ASP A 269 19.20 -3.75 5.33
N GLY A 270 19.30 -4.16 4.08
CA GLY A 270 20.09 -5.29 3.68
C GLY A 270 19.34 -6.32 2.87
N ARG A 271 19.17 -7.53 3.38
CA ARG A 271 18.51 -8.63 2.67
C ARG A 271 17.40 -9.24 3.51
N ILE A 272 16.29 -9.55 2.87
CA ILE A 272 15.21 -10.33 3.48
C ILE A 272 15.40 -11.82 3.22
N GLY A 273 14.90 -12.66 4.11
CA GLY A 273 14.80 -14.11 3.89
C GLY A 273 13.66 -14.47 2.95
N ALA A 274 13.76 -15.62 2.31
CA ALA A 274 12.73 -16.10 1.39
C ALA A 274 11.35 -16.24 2.05
N ALA A 275 11.31 -16.66 3.31
CA ALA A 275 10.05 -16.76 4.07
C ALA A 275 9.37 -15.39 4.25
N ASP A 276 10.17 -14.32 4.43
CA ASP A 276 9.66 -12.96 4.60
C ASP A 276 9.08 -12.38 3.30
N ALA A 277 9.41 -12.95 2.15
CA ALA A 277 8.86 -12.54 0.85
C ALA A 277 7.34 -12.70 0.75
N PHE A 278 6.78 -13.61 1.54
CA PHE A 278 5.37 -13.98 1.54
C PHE A 278 4.58 -13.40 2.71
N TYR A 279 5.17 -12.51 3.52
CA TYR A 279 4.57 -12.06 4.78
C TYR A 279 3.22 -11.36 4.62
N ALA A 280 2.98 -10.73 3.49
CA ALA A 280 1.73 -10.04 3.16
C ALA A 280 0.85 -10.80 2.15
N CYS A 281 1.23 -12.02 1.75
CA CYS A 281 0.42 -12.84 0.86
C CYS A 281 -0.82 -13.37 1.58
N ARG A 282 -1.96 -13.27 0.91
CA ARG A 282 -3.21 -13.86 1.40
C ARG A 282 -3.26 -15.35 1.06
N GLU A 283 -3.85 -16.15 1.96
CA GLU A 283 -4.00 -17.59 1.77
C GLU A 283 -4.75 -17.95 0.48
N GLU A 284 -5.75 -17.13 0.11
CA GLU A 284 -6.55 -17.32 -1.10
C GLU A 284 -5.75 -17.06 -2.38
N ASP A 285 -4.80 -16.15 -2.30
CA ASP A 285 -3.96 -15.74 -3.44
C ASP A 285 -2.74 -16.64 -3.57
N TYR A 286 -2.10 -16.97 -2.46
CA TYR A 286 -0.93 -17.84 -2.43
C TYR A 286 -0.92 -18.70 -1.16
N PRO A 287 -1.27 -19.98 -1.26
CA PRO A 287 -1.38 -20.87 -0.12
C PRO A 287 -0.07 -21.00 0.68
N LYS A 288 -0.16 -21.02 2.01
CA LYS A 288 1.00 -21.10 2.91
C LYS A 288 1.84 -22.35 2.71
N ASP A 289 1.20 -23.46 2.36
CA ASP A 289 1.90 -24.72 2.06
C ASP A 289 2.71 -24.66 0.75
N LYS A 290 2.56 -23.59 -0.03
CA LYS A 290 3.31 -23.31 -1.25
C LYS A 290 4.38 -22.24 -1.08
N HIS A 291 4.50 -21.60 0.11
CA HIS A 291 5.58 -20.65 0.36
C HIS A 291 6.92 -21.34 0.08
N GLU A 292 7.84 -20.60 -0.53
CA GLU A 292 9.15 -21.10 -0.99
C GLU A 292 9.12 -22.25 -2.02
N ASN A 293 7.94 -22.61 -2.55
CA ASN A 293 7.85 -23.48 -3.70
C ASN A 293 8.00 -22.64 -4.99
N TRP A 294 9.22 -22.51 -5.46
CA TRP A 294 9.58 -21.65 -6.59
C TRP A 294 9.04 -22.13 -7.92
N GLU A 295 8.91 -23.43 -8.11
CA GLU A 295 8.26 -24.02 -9.27
C GLU A 295 6.78 -23.65 -9.33
N TYR A 296 6.07 -23.73 -8.21
CA TYR A 296 4.68 -23.29 -8.11
C TYR A 296 4.53 -21.78 -8.37
N LEU A 297 5.46 -20.96 -7.85
CA LEU A 297 5.49 -19.52 -8.12
C LEU A 297 5.58 -19.24 -9.63
N VAL A 298 6.51 -19.92 -10.32
CA VAL A 298 6.72 -19.74 -11.75
C VAL A 298 5.54 -20.23 -12.58
N GLU A 299 4.87 -21.28 -12.16
CA GLU A 299 3.63 -21.76 -12.80
C GLU A 299 2.48 -20.74 -12.65
N LYS A 300 2.39 -20.08 -11.49
CA LYS A 300 1.37 -19.07 -11.18
C LYS A 300 1.67 -17.72 -11.81
N PHE A 301 2.92 -17.44 -12.15
CA PHE A 301 3.36 -16.15 -12.68
C PHE A 301 2.89 -15.96 -14.12
N ASP A 302 2.21 -14.83 -14.38
CA ASP A 302 1.72 -14.48 -15.70
C ASP A 302 2.85 -13.90 -16.59
N PHE A 303 3.57 -14.78 -17.28
CA PHE A 303 4.65 -14.38 -18.18
C PHE A 303 4.14 -13.57 -19.38
N GLU A 304 2.95 -13.84 -19.89
CA GLU A 304 2.39 -13.11 -21.02
C GLU A 304 2.16 -11.63 -20.66
N ALA A 305 1.51 -11.38 -19.53
CA ALA A 305 1.29 -10.02 -19.04
C ALA A 305 2.62 -9.31 -18.72
N ASN A 306 3.56 -10.00 -18.08
CA ASN A 306 4.84 -9.43 -17.66
C ASN A 306 5.82 -9.17 -18.81
N GLN A 307 5.69 -9.86 -19.93
CA GLN A 307 6.57 -9.73 -21.11
C GLN A 307 5.94 -8.96 -22.26
N ASP A 308 4.78 -8.35 -22.07
CA ASP A 308 4.13 -7.54 -23.10
C ASP A 308 5.02 -6.33 -23.45
N PRO A 309 5.58 -6.26 -24.65
CA PRO A 309 6.47 -5.16 -25.04
C PRO A 309 5.77 -3.81 -25.14
N ASP A 310 4.45 -3.82 -25.23
CA ASP A 310 3.61 -2.63 -25.26
C ASP A 310 3.04 -2.28 -23.87
N PHE A 311 3.42 -3.01 -22.81
CA PHE A 311 2.84 -2.85 -21.48
C PHE A 311 2.88 -1.39 -21.00
N VAL A 312 4.03 -0.76 -21.03
CA VAL A 312 4.19 0.65 -20.58
C VAL A 312 3.27 1.58 -21.36
N LYS A 313 3.16 1.41 -22.69
CA LYS A 313 2.28 2.23 -23.53
C LYS A 313 0.80 2.01 -23.22
N LYS A 314 0.40 0.76 -22.94
CA LYS A 314 -0.98 0.41 -22.60
C LYS A 314 -1.35 0.89 -21.21
N SER A 315 -0.40 0.86 -20.27
CA SER A 315 -0.59 1.19 -18.85
C SER A 315 -0.50 2.68 -18.56
N SER A 316 0.22 3.46 -19.36
CA SER A 316 0.37 4.91 -19.14
C SER A 316 -0.93 5.68 -19.35
N ARG A 317 -1.14 6.72 -18.50
CA ARG A 317 -2.29 7.61 -18.51
C ARG A 317 -1.84 9.05 -18.47
#